data_914b821f5af76309745062cefea8ed88
#
_entry.id   914b821f5af76309745062cefea8ed88
#
_cell.length_a   1.000
_cell.length_b   1.000
_cell.length_c   1.000
_cell.angle_alpha   90.00
_cell.angle_beta   90.00
_cell.angle_gamma   90.00
#
_symmetry.space_group_name_H-M   'P 1'
#
loop_
_entity.id
_entity.type
_entity.pdbx_description
1 polymer ?
#
loop_
_entity_poly.entity_id
_entity_poly.type
_entity_poly.pdbx_seq_one_letter_code
_entity_poly.pdbx_strand_id
1 'polypeptide(L)' 'MNWDQIKGNWKQFKGQAQQKWGDLTGDDLDRVDGKREELVGVVQERYGIAKDEAEKEVKDFESNCRC' A
#
# COMPACT_ATOMS: atom_id res chain seq x y z
N MET A 1 -7.25 6.92 -10.21
CA MET A 1 -6.24 6.00 -10.75
C MET A 1 -6.57 4.59 -10.29
N ASN A 2 -6.42 3.59 -11.17
CA ASN A 2 -6.75 2.22 -10.76
C ASN A 2 -5.50 1.48 -10.27
N TRP A 3 -5.72 0.36 -9.61
CA TRP A 3 -4.63 -0.41 -9.00
C TRP A 3 -3.66 -1.00 -10.02
N ASP A 4 -4.14 -1.31 -11.22
CA ASP A 4 -3.28 -1.84 -12.27
C ASP A 4 -2.14 -0.88 -12.61
N GLN A 5 -2.42 0.42 -12.64
CA GLN A 5 -1.41 1.43 -12.88
C GLN A 5 -0.42 1.51 -11.71
N ILE A 6 -0.93 1.43 -10.49
CA ILE A 6 -0.09 1.45 -9.30
C ILE A 6 0.82 0.23 -9.31
N LYS A 7 0.27 -0.93 -9.61
CA LYS A 7 1.05 -2.17 -9.68
C LYS A 7 2.13 -2.10 -10.75
N GLY A 8 1.79 -1.57 -11.92
CA GLY A 8 2.73 -1.46 -13.02
C GLY A 8 3.87 -0.49 -12.76
N ASN A 9 3.65 0.47 -11.88
CA ASN A 9 4.66 1.47 -11.51
C ASN A 9 5.02 1.39 -10.03
N TRP A 10 5.05 0.19 -9.47
CA TRP A 10 5.20 0.02 -8.03
C TRP A 10 6.45 0.68 -7.45
N LYS A 11 7.55 0.63 -8.15
CA LYS A 11 8.79 1.28 -7.71
C LYS A 11 8.57 2.76 -7.42
N GLN A 12 7.78 3.41 -8.24
CA GLN A 12 7.45 4.83 -8.12
C GLN A 12 6.50 5.08 -6.95
N PHE A 13 5.50 4.21 -6.81
CA PHE A 13 4.50 4.35 -5.76
C PHE A 13 5.00 3.92 -4.40
N LYS A 14 6.05 3.13 -4.35
CA LYS A 14 6.65 2.66 -3.11
C LYS A 14 7.01 3.78 -2.16
N GLY A 15 7.58 4.86 -2.68
CA GLY A 15 7.91 6.03 -1.88
C GLY A 15 6.69 6.70 -1.28
N GLN A 16 5.62 6.79 -2.07
CA GLN A 16 4.36 7.37 -1.59
C GLN A 16 3.72 6.50 -0.52
N ALA A 17 3.76 5.19 -0.72
CA ALA A 17 3.24 4.25 0.26
C ALA A 17 3.98 4.37 1.59
N GLN A 18 5.28 4.53 1.54
CA GLN A 18 6.10 4.68 2.73
C GLN A 18 5.79 5.99 3.47
N GLN A 19 5.44 7.03 2.74
CA GLN A 19 5.02 8.29 3.35
C GLN A 19 3.68 8.15 4.07
N LYS A 20 2.75 7.43 3.46
CA LYS A 20 1.44 7.22 4.05
C LYS A 20 1.51 6.28 5.26
N TRP A 21 2.28 5.23 5.14
CA TRP A 21 2.42 4.23 6.20
C TRP A 21 3.87 4.21 6.68
N GLY A 22 4.17 5.13 7.58
CA GLY A 22 5.53 5.30 8.08
C GLY A 22 6.08 4.07 8.81
N ASP A 23 5.21 3.20 9.30
CA ASP A 23 5.63 1.98 9.99
C ASP A 23 6.02 0.85 9.03
N LEU A 24 5.77 1.02 7.74
CA LEU A 24 6.18 0.04 6.75
C LEU A 24 7.61 0.31 6.32
N THR A 25 8.41 -0.74 6.24
CA THR A 25 9.79 -0.64 5.77
C THR A 25 9.86 -0.81 4.25
N GLY A 26 11.00 -0.44 3.67
CA GLY A 26 11.23 -0.70 2.26
C GLY A 26 11.13 -2.18 1.92
N ASP A 27 11.58 -3.05 2.84
CA ASP A 27 11.50 -4.50 2.65
C ASP A 27 10.05 -4.98 2.62
N ASP A 28 9.20 -4.43 3.48
CA ASP A 28 7.78 -4.76 3.48
C ASP A 28 7.15 -4.41 2.14
N LEU A 29 7.48 -3.24 1.62
CA LEU A 29 6.92 -2.77 0.36
C LEU A 29 7.48 -3.54 -0.84
N ASP A 30 8.71 -3.98 -0.74
CA ASP A 30 9.28 -4.87 -1.76
C ASP A 30 8.56 -6.21 -1.80
N ARG A 31 8.19 -6.74 -0.64
CA ARG A 31 7.42 -7.97 -0.54
C ARG A 31 6.04 -7.82 -1.14
N VAL A 32 5.43 -6.66 -0.96
CA VAL A 32 4.12 -6.36 -1.54
C VAL A 32 4.17 -6.45 -3.06
N ASP A 33 5.24 -5.92 -3.65
CA ASP A 33 5.47 -5.99 -5.09
C ASP A 33 4.25 -5.56 -5.91
N GLY A 34 3.55 -4.54 -5.43
CA GLY A 34 2.38 -3.99 -6.10
C GLY A 34 1.10 -4.80 -5.94
N LYS A 35 1.11 -5.85 -5.13
CA LYS A 35 -0.08 -6.67 -4.90
C LYS A 35 -0.95 -6.05 -3.82
N ARG A 36 -2.17 -5.68 -4.19
CA ARG A 36 -3.08 -5.01 -3.27
C ARG A 36 -3.36 -5.85 -2.02
N GLU A 37 -3.59 -7.13 -2.19
CA GLU A 37 -3.90 -8.01 -1.06
C GLU A 37 -2.73 -8.12 -0.09
N GLU A 38 -1.52 -8.17 -0.62
CA GLU A 38 -0.33 -8.20 0.21
C GLU A 38 -0.17 -6.90 0.99
N LEU A 39 -0.47 -5.77 0.35
CA LEU A 39 -0.40 -4.48 1.02
C LEU A 39 -1.41 -4.40 2.15
N VAL A 40 -2.64 -4.84 1.92
CA VAL A 40 -3.67 -4.90 2.96
C VAL A 40 -3.18 -5.73 4.15
N GLY A 41 -2.61 -6.90 3.88
CA GLY A 41 -2.10 -7.78 4.92
C GLY A 41 -0.97 -7.16 5.72
N VAL A 42 -0.04 -6.49 5.05
CA VAL A 42 1.08 -5.84 5.73
C VAL A 42 0.60 -4.68 6.59
N VAL A 43 -0.31 -3.85 6.07
CA VAL A 43 -0.88 -2.75 6.84
C VAL A 43 -1.60 -3.28 8.08
N GLN A 44 -2.37 -4.34 7.93
CA GLN A 44 -3.05 -5.00 9.04
C GLN A 44 -2.08 -5.43 10.12
N GLU A 45 -1.01 -6.06 9.71
CA GLU A 45 -0.01 -6.60 10.62
C GLU A 45 0.74 -5.48 11.35
N ARG A 46 1.18 -4.48 10.62
CA ARG A 46 2.02 -3.41 11.19
C ARG A 46 1.24 -2.48 12.12
N TYR A 47 -0.02 -2.24 11.81
CA TYR A 47 -0.83 -1.29 12.58
C TYR A 47 -1.80 -1.99 13.53
N GLY A 48 -1.90 -3.31 13.47
CA GLY A 48 -2.79 -4.07 14.34
C GLY A 48 -4.24 -3.72 14.17
N ILE A 49 -4.66 -3.45 12.94
CA ILE A 49 -6.04 -3.06 12.62
C ILE A 49 -6.78 -4.19 11.92
N ALA A 50 -8.10 -4.06 11.87
CA ALA A 50 -8.94 -5.04 11.18
C ALA A 50 -8.76 -4.94 9.66
N LYS A 51 -9.10 -6.02 8.97
CA LYS A 51 -8.99 -6.08 7.52
C LYS A 51 -9.79 -4.97 6.85
N ASP A 52 -11.00 -4.69 7.35
CA ASP A 52 -11.86 -3.64 6.80
C ASP A 52 -11.18 -2.28 6.86
N GLU A 53 -10.52 -1.99 7.96
CA GLU A 53 -9.79 -0.73 8.12
C GLU A 53 -8.58 -0.68 7.21
N ALA A 54 -7.84 -1.78 7.11
CA ALA A 54 -6.69 -1.85 6.23
C ALA A 54 -7.11 -1.66 4.77
N GLU A 55 -8.22 -2.26 4.36
CA GLU A 55 -8.74 -2.10 3.02
C GLU A 55 -9.14 -0.66 2.74
N LYS A 56 -9.72 0.00 3.72
CA LYS A 56 -10.07 1.42 3.63
C LYS A 56 -8.83 2.27 3.39
N GLU A 57 -7.77 1.99 4.16
CA GLU A 57 -6.51 2.70 4.03
C GLU A 57 -5.90 2.52 2.65
N VAL A 58 -5.93 1.30 2.14
CA VAL A 58 -5.37 0.99 0.82
C VAL A 58 -6.22 1.63 -0.27
N LYS A 59 -7.53 1.59 -0.13
CA LYS A 59 -8.43 2.25 -1.08
C LYS A 59 -8.20 3.76 -1.10
N ASP A 60 -7.99 4.34 0.06
CA ASP A 60 -7.70 5.76 0.20
C ASP A 60 -6.40 6.12 -0.51
N PHE A 61 -5.39 5.29 -0.33
CA PHE A 61 -4.12 5.45 -1.03
C PHE A 61 -4.32 5.42 -2.54
N GLU A 62 -5.08 4.46 -3.02
CA GLU A 62 -5.38 4.34 -4.45
C GLU A 62 -6.07 5.60 -4.98
N SER A 63 -7.03 6.12 -4.23
CA SER A 63 -7.80 7.30 -4.65
C SER A 63 -6.97 8.57 -4.64
N ASN A 64 -6.02 8.67 -3.73
CA ASN A 64 -5.21 9.89 -3.57
C ASN A 64 -3.88 9.83 -4.29
N CYS A 65 -3.57 8.71 -4.91
CA CYS A 65 -2.32 8.55 -5.64
C CYS A 65 -2.42 9.29 -6.96
N ARG A 66 -1.51 10.21 -7.16
CA ARG A 66 -1.44 10.99 -8.40
C ARG A 66 -0.09 10.74 -9.05
N CYS A 67 -0.14 10.38 -10.29
CA CYS A 67 1.06 10.22 -11.09
C CYS A 67 1.12 11.26 -12.16
#